data_56fa2e419a2713989488855dfc844c6a
#
_entry.id   56fa2e419a2713989488855dfc844c6a
#
_cell.length_a   1.000
_cell.length_b   1.000
_cell.length_c   1.000
_cell.angle_alpha   90.00
_cell.angle_beta   90.00
_cell.angle_gamma   90.00
#
_symmetry.space_group_name_H-M   'P 1'
#
loop_
_entity.id
_entity.type
_entity.pdbx_description
1 polymer ?
#
loop_
_entity_poly.entity_id
_entity_poly.type
_entity_poly.pdbx_seq_one_letter_code
_entity_poly.pdbx_strand_id
1 'polypeptide(L)'
;KNIPIKKTGKLIVQTDPKDQNKLLEIFDTGKKNGCKELRLLNAKEINKIEPEVTAENAIWSPKTGVFDSHQFMRAMLDDFERADGIAIYNQNLKKIFTKGMHFELLLDDSTKLITKNLINCCGLNATNFAQKIEGFPKKFIRNTLFCKGTYFGYQGKLPFNHHIYPIPSGAGLGIHFTLDLNNNGQFGPDTEWVDSEDYAVNY
;
A
#
# COMPACT_ATOMS: atom_id res chain seq x y z
N LYS A 1 -17.43 -7.73 12.82
CA LYS A 1 -17.68 -7.34 11.39
C LYS A 1 -17.01 -8.38 10.50
N ASN A 2 -17.77 -9.01 9.59
CA ASN A 2 -17.23 -9.97 8.62
C ASN A 2 -16.67 -9.20 7.40
N ILE A 3 -15.39 -8.87 7.45
CA ILE A 3 -14.69 -8.31 6.29
C ILE A 3 -14.16 -9.48 5.47
N PRO A 4 -14.49 -9.58 4.17
CA PRO A 4 -13.95 -10.63 3.32
C PRO A 4 -12.42 -10.62 3.32
N ILE A 5 -11.82 -11.75 3.63
CA ILE A 5 -10.37 -11.95 3.62
C ILE A 5 -10.05 -13.33 3.05
N LYS A 6 -9.00 -13.40 2.26
CA LYS A 6 -8.50 -14.64 1.69
C LYS A 6 -6.99 -14.74 1.88
N LYS A 7 -6.53 -15.81 2.52
CA LYS A 7 -5.11 -16.11 2.64
C LYS A 7 -4.65 -16.80 1.36
N THR A 8 -3.97 -16.07 0.52
CA THR A 8 -3.47 -16.55 -0.77
C THR A 8 -2.07 -17.14 -0.67
N GLY A 9 -1.29 -16.76 0.35
CA GLY A 9 0.14 -17.05 0.38
C GLY A 9 0.92 -16.19 -0.64
N LYS A 10 2.25 -16.15 -0.47
CA LYS A 10 3.14 -15.40 -1.36
C LYS A 10 4.50 -16.07 -1.44
N LEU A 11 5.03 -16.15 -2.66
CA LEU A 11 6.44 -16.41 -2.93
C LEU A 11 7.17 -15.11 -3.23
N ILE A 12 8.32 -14.87 -2.60
CA ILE A 12 9.28 -13.86 -3.03
C ILE A 12 10.42 -14.63 -3.67
N VAL A 13 10.56 -14.53 -4.99
CA VAL A 13 11.43 -15.38 -5.79
C VAL A 13 12.75 -14.69 -6.14
N GLN A 14 13.83 -15.42 -6.03
CA GLN A 14 15.14 -15.01 -6.49
C GLN A 14 15.27 -15.36 -7.97
N THR A 15 15.29 -14.33 -8.83
CA THR A 15 15.45 -14.47 -10.28
C THR A 15 16.90 -14.28 -10.76
N ASP A 16 17.74 -13.62 -9.96
CA ASP A 16 19.18 -13.48 -10.22
C ASP A 16 19.97 -14.07 -9.03
N PRO A 17 20.94 -14.97 -9.27
CA PRO A 17 21.80 -15.53 -8.22
C PRO A 17 22.50 -14.47 -7.36
N LYS A 18 22.78 -13.29 -7.93
CA LYS A 18 23.40 -12.17 -7.20
C LYS A 18 22.54 -11.61 -6.08
N ASP A 19 21.23 -11.82 -6.14
CA ASP A 19 20.29 -11.28 -5.16
C ASP A 19 20.11 -12.16 -3.92
N GLN A 20 20.91 -13.23 -3.75
CA GLN A 20 20.78 -14.13 -2.61
C GLN A 20 20.89 -13.41 -1.26
N ASN A 21 21.84 -12.48 -1.12
CA ASN A 21 22.00 -11.73 0.12
C ASN A 21 20.76 -10.88 0.43
N LYS A 22 20.16 -10.25 -0.59
CA LYS A 22 18.91 -9.49 -0.41
C LYS A 22 17.75 -10.40 0.00
N LEU A 23 17.64 -11.59 -0.58
CA LEU A 23 16.62 -12.57 -0.17
C LEU A 23 16.75 -12.89 1.32
N LEU A 24 17.97 -13.17 1.79
CA LEU A 24 18.24 -13.47 3.19
C LEU A 24 17.95 -12.28 4.11
N GLU A 25 18.32 -11.06 3.72
CA GLU A 25 18.01 -9.84 4.46
C GLU A 25 16.48 -9.63 4.62
N ILE A 26 15.70 -9.86 3.54
CA ILE A 26 14.23 -9.79 3.59
C ILE A 26 13.69 -10.86 4.55
N PHE A 27 14.21 -12.08 4.48
CA PHE A 27 13.79 -13.18 5.34
C PHE A 27 14.07 -12.87 6.82
N ASP A 28 15.28 -12.44 7.15
CA ASP A 28 15.71 -12.12 8.51
C ASP A 28 14.93 -10.94 9.07
N THR A 29 14.70 -9.91 8.25
CA THR A 29 13.88 -8.75 8.62
C THR A 29 12.44 -9.19 8.92
N GLY A 30 11.86 -10.04 8.08
CA GLY A 30 10.52 -10.59 8.31
C GLY A 30 10.45 -11.40 9.61
N LYS A 31 11.45 -12.24 9.89
CA LYS A 31 11.54 -13.00 11.14
C LYS A 31 11.64 -12.08 12.37
N LYS A 32 12.52 -11.06 12.32
CA LYS A 32 12.66 -10.06 13.39
C LYS A 32 11.36 -9.30 13.65
N ASN A 33 10.58 -9.02 12.60
CA ASN A 33 9.28 -8.37 12.68
C ASN A 33 8.13 -9.32 13.09
N GLY A 34 8.45 -10.55 13.52
CA GLY A 34 7.46 -11.49 14.06
C GLY A 34 6.76 -12.38 13.04
N CYS A 35 7.16 -12.39 11.78
CA CYS A 35 6.63 -13.31 10.76
C CYS A 35 7.22 -14.72 10.94
N LYS A 36 6.80 -15.42 11.99
CA LYS A 36 7.39 -16.70 12.41
C LYS A 36 7.26 -17.81 11.36
N GLU A 37 6.21 -17.77 10.52
CA GLU A 37 5.88 -18.83 9.55
C GLU A 37 6.61 -18.68 8.20
N LEU A 38 7.43 -17.64 8.02
CA LEU A 38 8.27 -17.54 6.82
C LEU A 38 9.21 -18.74 6.70
N ARG A 39 9.37 -19.25 5.48
CA ARG A 39 10.30 -20.34 5.16
C ARG A 39 11.12 -19.99 3.93
N LEU A 40 12.39 -20.34 3.96
CA LEU A 40 13.22 -20.39 2.76
C LEU A 40 12.92 -21.70 2.04
N LEU A 41 12.77 -21.63 0.72
CA LEU A 41 12.50 -22.76 -0.16
C LEU A 41 13.58 -22.85 -1.23
N ASN A 42 13.95 -24.09 -1.57
CA ASN A 42 14.76 -24.40 -2.74
C ASN A 42 13.88 -24.65 -3.99
N ALA A 43 14.52 -24.80 -5.16
CA ALA A 43 13.81 -24.99 -6.43
C ALA A 43 12.82 -26.17 -6.43
N LYS A 44 13.13 -27.30 -5.77
CA LYS A 44 12.22 -28.45 -5.69
C LYS A 44 10.97 -28.15 -4.86
N GLU A 45 11.13 -27.38 -3.79
CA GLU A 45 10.02 -26.98 -2.91
C GLU A 45 9.16 -25.91 -3.58
N ILE A 46 9.77 -24.98 -4.32
CA ILE A 46 9.05 -23.97 -5.11
C ILE A 46 8.17 -24.65 -6.16
N ASN A 47 8.75 -25.59 -6.93
CA ASN A 47 8.02 -26.30 -7.98
C ASN A 47 6.82 -27.11 -7.45
N LYS A 48 6.86 -27.61 -6.21
CA LYS A 48 5.72 -28.28 -5.56
C LYS A 48 4.56 -27.33 -5.25
N ILE A 49 4.86 -26.06 -4.99
CA ILE A 49 3.85 -25.04 -4.63
C ILE A 49 3.32 -24.37 -5.91
N GLU A 50 4.24 -23.98 -6.79
CA GLU A 50 3.95 -23.28 -8.07
C GLU A 50 4.82 -23.89 -9.18
N PRO A 51 4.29 -24.87 -9.92
CA PRO A 51 5.06 -25.57 -10.97
C PRO A 51 5.56 -24.66 -12.10
N GLU A 52 4.83 -23.56 -12.38
CA GLU A 52 5.17 -22.59 -13.43
C GLU A 52 6.22 -21.56 -12.99
N VAL A 53 6.65 -21.60 -11.72
CA VAL A 53 7.69 -20.69 -11.21
C VAL A 53 9.06 -21.33 -11.34
N THR A 54 9.95 -20.68 -12.10
CA THR A 54 11.36 -21.06 -12.22
C THR A 54 12.21 -20.13 -11.36
N ALA A 55 12.70 -20.64 -10.25
CA ALA A 55 13.62 -19.93 -9.36
C ALA A 55 14.47 -20.92 -8.56
N GLU A 56 15.69 -20.51 -8.18
CA GLU A 56 16.57 -21.34 -7.35
C GLU A 56 16.17 -21.32 -5.88
N ASN A 57 15.82 -20.13 -5.39
CA ASN A 57 15.41 -19.91 -4.00
C ASN A 57 14.22 -18.97 -3.92
N ALA A 58 13.43 -19.11 -2.88
CA ALA A 58 12.33 -18.19 -2.57
C ALA A 58 12.06 -18.11 -1.07
N ILE A 59 11.38 -17.03 -0.66
CA ILE A 59 10.73 -16.95 0.64
C ILE A 59 9.24 -17.29 0.45
N TRP A 60 8.76 -18.27 1.20
CA TRP A 60 7.35 -18.59 1.32
C TRP A 60 6.73 -17.86 2.50
N SER A 61 5.68 -17.09 2.25
CA SER A 61 4.87 -16.40 3.26
C SER A 61 3.42 -16.92 3.25
N PRO A 62 3.10 -17.94 4.04
CA PRO A 62 1.78 -18.60 4.00
C PRO A 62 0.64 -17.73 4.52
N LYS A 63 0.94 -16.71 5.33
CA LYS A 63 -0.08 -15.82 5.93
C LYS A 63 -0.38 -14.57 5.11
N THR A 64 0.31 -14.34 4.01
CA THR A 64 -0.04 -13.27 3.08
C THR A 64 -1.45 -13.52 2.53
N GLY A 65 -2.22 -12.46 2.36
CA GLY A 65 -3.57 -12.55 1.83
C GLY A 65 -4.06 -11.21 1.31
N VAL A 66 -5.29 -11.24 0.81
CA VAL A 66 -6.04 -10.07 0.34
C VAL A 66 -7.30 -9.90 1.17
N PHE A 67 -7.77 -8.68 1.30
CA PHE A 67 -9.03 -8.37 1.98
C PHE A 67 -9.79 -7.26 1.25
N ASP A 68 -11.07 -7.15 1.51
CA ASP A 68 -11.91 -6.08 0.98
C ASP A 68 -11.60 -4.77 1.73
N SER A 69 -10.75 -3.93 1.13
CA SER A 69 -10.35 -2.66 1.71
C SER A 69 -11.51 -1.66 1.83
N HIS A 70 -12.49 -1.71 0.92
CA HIS A 70 -13.67 -0.84 0.97
C HIS A 70 -14.58 -1.22 2.14
N GLN A 71 -14.89 -2.51 2.31
CA GLN A 71 -15.67 -2.96 3.46
C GLN A 71 -14.93 -2.73 4.77
N PHE A 72 -13.59 -2.84 4.78
CA PHE A 72 -12.79 -2.51 5.95
C PHE A 72 -12.91 -1.02 6.32
N MET A 73 -12.74 -0.10 5.35
CA MET A 73 -12.90 1.33 5.58
C MET A 73 -14.31 1.69 6.05
N ARG A 74 -15.36 1.12 5.44
CA ARG A 74 -16.74 1.32 5.89
C ARG A 74 -16.95 0.82 7.31
N ALA A 75 -16.41 -0.34 7.63
CA ALA A 75 -16.49 -0.90 8.97
C ALA A 75 -15.81 -0.01 10.03
N MET A 76 -14.68 0.62 9.67
CA MET A 76 -14.01 1.58 10.56
C MET A 76 -14.83 2.87 10.70
N LEU A 77 -15.41 3.36 9.61
CA LEU A 77 -16.30 4.55 9.64
C LEU A 77 -17.51 4.30 10.54
N ASP A 78 -18.19 3.16 10.39
CA ASP A 78 -19.31 2.80 11.26
C ASP A 78 -18.90 2.73 12.75
N ASP A 79 -17.67 2.26 13.08
CA ASP A 79 -17.18 2.24 14.46
C ASP A 79 -16.90 3.66 14.97
N PHE A 80 -16.34 4.52 14.11
CA PHE A 80 -16.08 5.91 14.40
C PHE A 80 -17.39 6.67 14.69
N GLU A 81 -18.42 6.51 13.86
CA GLU A 81 -19.72 7.15 14.02
C GLU A 81 -20.47 6.62 15.26
N ARG A 82 -20.35 5.33 15.57
CA ARG A 82 -20.88 4.76 16.83
C ARG A 82 -20.20 5.27 18.09
N ALA A 83 -18.98 5.76 17.95
CA ALA A 83 -18.22 6.43 19.02
C ALA A 83 -18.43 7.96 19.01
N ASP A 84 -19.56 8.43 18.47
CA ASP A 84 -19.94 9.84 18.34
C ASP A 84 -18.98 10.66 17.45
N GLY A 85 -18.23 10.00 16.57
CA GLY A 85 -17.44 10.65 15.55
C GLY A 85 -18.31 11.24 14.44
N ILE A 86 -17.90 12.38 13.88
CA ILE A 86 -18.60 13.06 12.79
C ILE A 86 -17.76 13.03 11.52
N ALA A 87 -18.25 12.34 10.48
CA ALA A 87 -17.64 12.35 9.15
C ALA A 87 -18.26 13.47 8.31
N ILE A 88 -17.44 14.39 7.83
CA ILE A 88 -17.85 15.50 6.97
C ILE A 88 -17.26 15.28 5.59
N TYR A 89 -18.11 15.22 4.57
CA TYR A 89 -17.74 15.00 3.17
C TYR A 89 -17.88 16.27 2.34
N ASN A 90 -17.24 16.28 1.17
CA ASN A 90 -17.34 17.38 0.20
C ASN A 90 -16.93 18.74 0.77
N GLN A 91 -15.98 18.73 1.73
CA GLN A 91 -15.44 19.94 2.33
C GLN A 91 -13.96 20.06 1.98
N ASN A 92 -13.57 21.24 1.52
CA ASN A 92 -12.19 21.59 1.32
C ASN A 92 -11.68 22.50 2.43
N LEU A 93 -10.45 22.24 2.85
CA LEU A 93 -9.79 23.09 3.81
C LEU A 93 -9.12 24.27 3.09
N LYS A 94 -9.46 25.48 3.47
CA LYS A 94 -8.87 26.69 2.94
C LYS A 94 -7.57 27.08 3.66
N LYS A 95 -7.63 27.13 4.99
CA LYS A 95 -6.48 27.55 5.82
C LYS A 95 -6.58 26.98 7.24
N ILE A 96 -5.44 26.83 7.89
CA ILE A 96 -5.33 26.41 9.28
C ILE A 96 -4.53 27.47 10.06
N PHE A 97 -5.08 27.94 11.15
CA PHE A 97 -4.43 28.87 12.07
C PHE A 97 -4.01 28.14 13.34
N THR A 98 -2.78 28.34 13.79
CA THR A 98 -2.33 27.88 15.09
C THR A 98 -2.62 28.97 16.12
N LYS A 99 -3.49 28.66 17.11
CA LYS A 99 -3.94 29.59 18.14
C LYS A 99 -3.61 29.04 19.54
N GLY A 100 -2.40 29.32 20.00
CA GLY A 100 -1.93 28.80 21.30
C GLY A 100 -1.94 27.28 21.31
N MET A 101 -2.83 26.66 22.10
CA MET A 101 -2.93 25.19 22.27
C MET A 101 -4.00 24.53 21.38
N HIS A 102 -4.53 25.23 20.38
CA HIS A 102 -5.54 24.67 19.47
C HIS A 102 -5.32 25.12 18.04
N PHE A 103 -5.99 24.45 17.12
CA PHE A 103 -6.04 24.78 15.70
C PHE A 103 -7.43 25.29 15.35
N GLU A 104 -7.50 26.36 14.56
CA GLU A 104 -8.69 26.86 13.92
C GLU A 104 -8.61 26.54 12.43
N LEU A 105 -9.52 25.71 11.93
CA LEU A 105 -9.62 25.31 10.53
C LEU A 105 -10.68 26.15 9.86
N LEU A 106 -10.34 26.79 8.74
CA LEU A 106 -11.27 27.50 7.88
C LEU A 106 -11.57 26.65 6.65
N LEU A 107 -12.83 26.27 6.47
CA LEU A 107 -13.31 25.55 5.30
C LEU A 107 -13.69 26.49 4.16
N ASP A 108 -13.87 25.98 2.95
CA ASP A 108 -14.18 26.80 1.75
C ASP A 108 -15.55 27.50 1.86
N ASP A 109 -16.52 26.89 2.54
CA ASP A 109 -17.83 27.46 2.84
C ASP A 109 -17.81 28.48 4.01
N SER A 110 -16.63 28.87 4.47
CA SER A 110 -16.39 29.76 5.60
C SER A 110 -16.73 29.17 6.98
N THR A 111 -17.06 27.89 7.07
CA THR A 111 -17.21 27.18 8.34
C THR A 111 -15.86 27.14 9.08
N LYS A 112 -15.93 27.37 10.39
CA LYS A 112 -14.77 27.30 11.27
C LYS A 112 -14.89 26.11 12.21
N LEU A 113 -13.84 25.32 12.29
CA LEU A 113 -13.69 24.21 13.24
C LEU A 113 -12.53 24.50 14.19
N ILE A 114 -12.72 24.22 15.47
CA ILE A 114 -11.68 24.37 16.47
C ILE A 114 -11.35 22.99 17.04
N THR A 115 -10.06 22.65 17.09
CA THR A 115 -9.60 21.37 17.62
C THR A 115 -8.28 21.51 18.38
N LYS A 116 -8.07 20.67 19.38
CA LYS A 116 -6.78 20.58 20.10
C LYS A 116 -5.75 19.76 19.33
N ASN A 117 -6.21 18.74 18.60
CA ASN A 117 -5.34 17.83 17.86
C ASN A 117 -5.76 17.82 16.39
N LEU A 118 -4.78 17.85 15.51
CA LEU A 118 -4.97 17.79 14.07
C LEU A 118 -4.09 16.69 13.48
N ILE A 119 -4.71 15.74 12.79
CA ILE A 119 -4.00 14.63 12.15
C ILE A 119 -4.18 14.75 10.64
N ASN A 120 -3.06 14.85 9.93
CA ASN A 120 -3.04 14.92 8.47
C ASN A 120 -2.91 13.52 7.88
N CYS A 121 -4.00 13.00 7.32
CA CYS A 121 -4.07 11.71 6.61
C CYS A 121 -4.49 11.89 5.14
N CYS A 122 -4.09 13.00 4.50
CA CYS A 122 -4.56 13.38 3.17
C CYS A 122 -3.84 12.66 2.01
N GLY A 123 -3.11 11.57 2.27
CA GLY A 123 -2.45 10.78 1.21
C GLY A 123 -1.55 11.65 0.32
N LEU A 124 -1.74 11.62 -1.00
CA LEU A 124 -0.98 12.43 -1.97
C LEU A 124 -1.09 13.94 -1.72
N ASN A 125 -2.19 14.40 -1.11
CA ASN A 125 -2.41 15.79 -0.77
C ASN A 125 -1.87 16.21 0.60
N ALA A 126 -1.16 15.34 1.33
CA ALA A 126 -0.66 15.64 2.67
C ALA A 126 0.31 16.84 2.70
N THR A 127 1.14 17.00 1.68
CA THR A 127 2.03 18.16 1.52
C THR A 127 1.23 19.46 1.35
N ASN A 128 0.25 19.46 0.44
CA ASN A 128 -0.63 20.62 0.21
C ASN A 128 -1.42 20.98 1.47
N PHE A 129 -1.86 19.98 2.24
CA PHE A 129 -2.50 20.19 3.54
C PHE A 129 -1.54 20.87 4.53
N ALA A 130 -0.31 20.38 4.66
CA ALA A 130 0.68 20.96 5.56
C ALA A 130 1.02 22.41 5.22
N GLN A 131 1.04 22.76 3.93
CA GLN A 131 1.29 24.14 3.44
C GLN A 131 0.18 25.13 3.84
N LYS A 132 -1.04 24.65 4.12
CA LYS A 132 -2.16 25.47 4.58
C LYS A 132 -2.08 25.85 6.06
N ILE A 133 -1.17 25.24 6.83
CA ILE A 133 -0.98 25.54 8.26
C ILE A 133 -0.13 26.81 8.39
N GLU A 134 -0.73 27.87 8.92
CA GLU A 134 -0.02 29.14 9.14
C GLU A 134 1.09 28.98 10.17
N GLY A 135 2.29 29.44 9.80
CA GLY A 135 3.47 29.34 10.67
C GLY A 135 4.11 27.95 10.75
N PHE A 136 3.60 26.96 9.99
CA PHE A 136 4.24 25.63 9.98
C PHE A 136 5.65 25.72 9.35
N PRO A 137 6.69 25.19 10.02
CA PRO A 137 8.07 25.34 9.54
C PRO A 137 8.28 24.63 8.20
N LYS A 138 8.64 25.38 7.16
CA LYS A 138 8.85 24.86 5.81
C LYS A 138 9.82 23.67 5.72
N LYS A 139 10.83 23.61 6.63
CA LYS A 139 11.79 22.49 6.69
C LYS A 139 11.16 21.11 6.94
N PHE A 140 9.94 21.06 7.48
CA PHE A 140 9.20 19.81 7.72
C PHE A 140 8.22 19.48 6.58
N ILE A 141 8.02 20.40 5.63
CA ILE A 141 7.18 20.14 4.46
C ILE A 141 8.07 19.49 3.40
N ARG A 142 7.80 18.22 3.09
CA ARG A 142 8.50 17.48 2.04
C ARG A 142 7.77 17.64 0.72
N ASN A 143 8.50 17.66 -0.37
CA ASN A 143 7.89 17.61 -1.71
C ASN A 143 7.29 16.24 -1.94
N THR A 144 6.08 16.20 -2.51
CA THR A 144 5.48 14.95 -2.99
C THR A 144 6.08 14.67 -4.37
N LEU A 145 6.57 13.46 -4.55
CA LEU A 145 6.98 12.91 -5.83
C LEU A 145 5.95 11.87 -6.24
N PHE A 146 5.48 11.94 -7.48
CA PHE A 146 4.44 11.05 -7.98
C PHE A 146 5.05 9.93 -8.81
N CYS A 147 4.72 8.69 -8.46
CA CYS A 147 5.09 7.52 -9.22
C CYS A 147 3.82 6.74 -9.55
N LYS A 148 3.45 6.74 -10.81
CA LYS A 148 2.27 6.03 -11.33
C LYS A 148 2.60 4.56 -11.48
N GLY A 149 1.71 3.68 -11.02
CA GLY A 149 1.80 2.23 -11.20
C GLY A 149 0.66 1.70 -12.06
N THR A 150 0.99 1.10 -13.20
CA THR A 150 0.01 0.50 -14.11
C THR A 150 -0.01 -1.01 -13.91
N TYR A 151 -1.22 -1.58 -13.84
CA TYR A 151 -1.44 -3.01 -13.70
C TYR A 151 -2.20 -3.56 -14.91
N PHE A 152 -1.84 -4.78 -15.31
CA PHE A 152 -2.45 -5.49 -16.42
C PHE A 152 -3.24 -6.69 -15.88
N GLY A 153 -4.57 -6.69 -16.10
CA GLY A 153 -5.42 -7.81 -15.77
C GLY A 153 -5.12 -9.01 -16.67
N TYR A 154 -4.95 -10.20 -16.08
CA TYR A 154 -4.72 -11.42 -16.82
C TYR A 154 -6.04 -12.09 -17.16
N GLN A 155 -6.22 -12.46 -18.44
CA GLN A 155 -7.38 -13.21 -18.92
C GLN A 155 -6.98 -14.63 -19.30
N GLY A 156 -7.80 -15.60 -18.93
CA GLY A 156 -7.58 -17.02 -19.20
C GLY A 156 -7.25 -17.83 -17.95
N LYS A 157 -6.69 -19.04 -18.16
CA LYS A 157 -6.28 -19.90 -17.04
C LYS A 157 -5.11 -19.27 -16.31
N LEU A 158 -5.29 -19.01 -15.02
CA LEU A 158 -4.24 -18.40 -14.22
C LEU A 158 -2.96 -19.25 -14.19
N PRO A 159 -1.79 -18.63 -14.36
CA PRO A 159 -0.51 -19.35 -14.30
C PRO A 159 -0.12 -19.72 -12.87
N PHE A 160 -0.61 -18.97 -11.86
CA PHE A 160 -0.23 -19.14 -10.45
C PHE A 160 -1.46 -19.15 -9.53
N ASN A 161 -1.33 -19.87 -8.42
CA ASN A 161 -2.35 -19.95 -7.36
C ASN A 161 -2.05 -19.02 -6.16
N HIS A 162 -0.84 -18.48 -6.11
CA HIS A 162 -0.35 -17.61 -5.04
C HIS A 162 0.19 -16.29 -5.62
N HIS A 163 0.44 -15.32 -4.75
CA HIS A 163 1.16 -14.12 -5.18
C HIS A 163 2.62 -14.45 -5.47
N ILE A 164 3.14 -13.96 -6.60
CA ILE A 164 4.54 -14.14 -7.00
C ILE A 164 5.21 -12.78 -7.11
N TYR A 165 6.19 -12.54 -6.28
CA TYR A 165 6.92 -11.28 -6.20
C TYR A 165 8.40 -11.53 -6.51
N PRO A 166 9.04 -10.74 -7.36
CA PRO A 166 10.51 -10.73 -7.45
C PRO A 166 11.10 -10.07 -6.20
N ILE A 167 12.40 -10.22 -6.02
CA ILE A 167 13.14 -9.43 -5.06
C ILE A 167 13.11 -7.97 -5.53
N PRO A 168 12.78 -7.00 -4.64
CA PRO A 168 12.73 -5.58 -5.01
C PRO A 168 14.06 -5.10 -5.59
N SER A 169 14.00 -4.41 -6.73
CA SER A 169 15.16 -3.82 -7.40
C SER A 169 14.90 -2.34 -7.71
N GLY A 170 15.86 -1.45 -7.41
CA GLY A 170 15.74 -0.02 -7.73
C GLY A 170 14.63 0.70 -6.97
N ALA A 171 13.93 1.61 -7.66
CA ALA A 171 12.90 2.49 -7.08
C ALA A 171 11.53 1.83 -6.87
N GLY A 172 11.34 0.57 -7.26
CA GLY A 172 10.05 -0.11 -7.21
C GLY A 172 10.11 -1.51 -6.61
N LEU A 173 8.93 -2.09 -6.38
CA LEU A 173 8.77 -3.47 -5.92
C LEU A 173 8.99 -4.52 -7.04
N GLY A 174 9.23 -4.07 -8.27
CA GLY A 174 9.25 -4.92 -9.47
C GLY A 174 7.83 -5.32 -9.92
N ILE A 175 7.72 -5.87 -11.12
CA ILE A 175 6.47 -6.42 -11.63
C ILE A 175 6.20 -7.73 -10.90
N HIS A 176 5.06 -7.82 -10.27
CA HIS A 176 4.62 -8.99 -9.52
C HIS A 176 3.25 -9.47 -9.98
N PHE A 177 2.96 -10.73 -9.73
CA PHE A 177 1.63 -11.30 -9.93
C PHE A 177 0.85 -11.28 -8.62
N THR A 178 -0.39 -10.79 -8.68
CA THR A 178 -1.32 -10.76 -7.55
C THR A 178 -2.68 -11.32 -7.93
N LEU A 179 -3.36 -11.86 -6.92
CA LEU A 179 -4.73 -12.33 -6.99
C LEU A 179 -5.64 -11.40 -6.18
N ASP A 180 -6.85 -11.16 -6.68
CA ASP A 180 -7.91 -10.53 -5.88
C ASP A 180 -8.76 -11.55 -5.10
N LEU A 181 -9.79 -11.09 -4.41
CA LEU A 181 -10.71 -11.94 -3.66
C LEU A 181 -11.49 -12.93 -4.55
N ASN A 182 -11.70 -12.57 -5.83
CA ASN A 182 -12.41 -13.39 -6.81
C ASN A 182 -11.49 -14.30 -7.63
N ASN A 183 -10.19 -14.36 -7.31
CA ASN A 183 -9.15 -15.02 -8.08
C ASN A 183 -8.90 -14.43 -9.47
N ASN A 184 -9.15 -13.15 -9.68
CA ASN A 184 -8.63 -12.49 -10.86
C ASN A 184 -7.14 -12.22 -10.66
N GLY A 185 -6.34 -12.56 -11.68
CA GLY A 185 -4.90 -12.33 -11.67
C GLY A 185 -4.55 -11.01 -12.33
N GLN A 186 -3.50 -10.35 -11.83
CA GLN A 186 -2.94 -9.16 -12.46
C GLN A 186 -1.42 -9.11 -12.29
N PHE A 187 -0.76 -8.52 -13.29
CA PHE A 187 0.66 -8.22 -13.29
C PHE A 187 0.90 -6.73 -13.15
N GLY A 188 1.89 -6.34 -12.41
CA GLY A 188 2.28 -4.94 -12.20
C GLY A 188 2.90 -4.72 -10.82
N PRO A 189 3.21 -3.46 -10.50
CA PRO A 189 3.05 -2.32 -11.38
C PRO A 189 4.17 -2.22 -12.43
N ASP A 190 3.85 -1.76 -13.62
CA ASP A 190 4.78 -1.00 -14.42
C ASP A 190 4.81 0.44 -13.87
N THR A 191 5.99 0.98 -13.57
CA THR A 191 6.13 2.22 -12.81
C THR A 191 6.70 3.35 -13.65
N GLU A 192 6.07 4.53 -13.55
CA GLU A 192 6.45 5.74 -14.25
C GLU A 192 6.48 6.94 -13.29
N TRP A 193 7.56 7.72 -13.29
CA TRP A 193 7.61 8.99 -12.59
C TRP A 193 6.84 10.06 -13.38
N VAL A 194 5.91 10.76 -12.71
CA VAL A 194 5.05 11.76 -13.29
C VAL A 194 5.11 13.05 -12.47
N ASP A 195 4.83 14.19 -13.13
CA ASP A 195 4.93 15.50 -12.47
C ASP A 195 3.72 15.83 -11.59
N SER A 196 2.60 15.16 -11.82
CA SER A 196 1.36 15.38 -11.08
C SER A 196 0.56 14.09 -10.98
N GLU A 197 -0.51 14.11 -10.17
CA GLU A 197 -1.47 13.01 -10.05
C GLU A 197 -2.15 12.78 -11.42
N ASP A 198 -1.86 11.64 -12.03
CA ASP A 198 -2.38 11.23 -13.34
C ASP A 198 -2.73 9.73 -13.32
N TYR A 199 -4.00 9.43 -13.58
CA TYR A 199 -4.52 8.05 -13.66
C TYR A 199 -4.80 7.59 -15.10
N ALA A 200 -4.45 8.39 -16.11
CA ALA A 200 -4.59 7.96 -17.50
C ALA A 200 -3.65 6.79 -17.81
N VAL A 201 -4.16 5.78 -18.51
CA VAL A 201 -3.35 4.66 -19.00
C VAL A 201 -2.92 4.96 -20.42
N ASN A 202 -1.62 5.04 -20.64
CA ASN A 202 -1.04 5.16 -21.98
C ASN A 202 -0.88 3.75 -22.55
N TYR A 203 -1.48 3.51 -23.73
CA TYR A 203 -1.42 2.24 -24.47
C TYR A 203 -0.28 2.28 -25.50
#